data_df5df1b2807f4d8e0cc1ad18ccf60107
#
_entry.id   df5df1b2807f4d8e0cc1ad18ccf60107
#
_cell.length_a   1.000
_cell.length_b   1.000
_cell.length_c   1.000
_cell.angle_alpha   90.00
_cell.angle_beta   90.00
_cell.angle_gamma   90.00
#
_symmetry.space_group_name_H-M   'P 1'
#
loop_
_entity.id
_entity.type
_entity.pdbx_description
1 polymer ?
#
loop_
_entity_poly.entity_id
_entity_poly.type
_entity_poly.pdbx_seq_one_letter_code
_entity_poly.pdbx_strand_id
1 'polypeptide(L)'
;MFEFSEDSLRYQVALTQFMDEHVYPREEEYAQQLHAATNRYSYLPIMDELKAKAKAAGLWNLFIPPALAEFSEQGGLSNFDYAPLAETMGRVLWSPEVFNCNAPDTGNMEVFMKYGTREQQTQWLTPLLAGDIRSSYAMTEPQVASSDATNIELSIARDGEEWVLNGRKWFITGALYERTRIFIVMGKSDPDNPNRHLQQTQVLVPKDTPGLQLLRPLTTLGYDDAPIGHAEMVFDNVRVPLDNVLLGPGRGFEIAQGRLGPGRIHHCMRLIGVAQRSLELMCERVSQRTAFGRPISAFSSIRQD
;
A
#
# COMPACT_ATOMS: atom_id res chain seq x y z
N MET A 1 23.99 19.39 10.90
CA MET A 1 23.68 17.99 11.23
C MET A 1 22.18 17.84 11.02
N PHE A 2 21.70 16.78 10.40
CA PHE A 2 20.26 16.55 10.27
C PHE A 2 19.75 16.01 11.61
N GLU A 3 18.77 16.68 12.20
CA GLU A 3 18.17 16.29 13.48
C GLU A 3 16.69 16.03 13.24
N PHE A 4 16.17 14.94 13.84
CA PHE A 4 14.75 14.66 13.83
C PHE A 4 14.00 15.65 14.72
N SER A 5 12.75 15.94 14.39
CA SER A 5 11.89 16.75 15.24
C SER A 5 11.59 16.04 16.57
N GLU A 6 11.24 16.84 17.61
CA GLU A 6 10.83 16.29 18.92
C GLU A 6 9.65 15.33 18.78
N ASP A 7 8.70 15.62 17.89
CA ASP A 7 7.58 14.74 17.59
C ASP A 7 8.03 13.41 16.98
N SER A 8 8.98 13.45 16.01
CA SER A 8 9.55 12.22 15.44
C SER A 8 10.21 11.37 16.52
N LEU A 9 11.04 11.97 17.38
CA LEU A 9 11.71 11.25 18.46
C LEU A 9 10.72 10.63 19.45
N ARG A 10 9.68 11.36 19.82
CA ARG A 10 8.59 10.85 20.66
C ARG A 10 7.88 9.64 20.03
N TYR A 11 7.53 9.75 18.73
CA TYR A 11 6.89 8.65 18.01
C TYR A 11 7.81 7.44 17.84
N GLN A 12 9.10 7.62 17.63
CA GLN A 12 10.06 6.52 17.56
C GLN A 12 10.06 5.69 18.85
N VAL A 13 10.08 6.35 20.01
CA VAL A 13 10.03 5.67 21.32
C VAL A 13 8.71 4.92 21.47
N ALA A 14 7.58 5.59 21.25
CA ALA A 14 6.26 4.98 21.42
C ALA A 14 6.02 3.83 20.44
N LEU A 15 6.46 3.98 19.19
CA LEU A 15 6.31 2.93 18.18
C LEU A 15 7.20 1.72 18.46
N THR A 16 8.45 1.93 18.91
CA THR A 16 9.34 0.84 19.29
C THR A 16 8.73 0.04 20.43
N GLN A 17 8.27 0.72 21.47
CA GLN A 17 7.58 0.05 22.59
C GLN A 17 6.33 -0.71 22.11
N PHE A 18 5.52 -0.13 21.23
CA PHE A 18 4.34 -0.79 20.68
C PHE A 18 4.70 -2.06 19.88
N MET A 19 5.76 -2.01 19.08
CA MET A 19 6.25 -3.18 18.33
C MET A 19 6.67 -4.29 19.27
N ASP A 20 7.42 -3.96 20.34
CA ASP A 20 7.91 -4.92 21.34
C ASP A 20 6.76 -5.56 22.15
N GLU A 21 5.78 -4.77 22.55
CA GLU A 21 4.69 -5.25 23.42
C GLU A 21 3.55 -5.91 22.64
N HIS A 22 3.28 -5.49 21.42
CA HIS A 22 2.04 -5.85 20.72
C HIS A 22 2.23 -6.51 19.35
N VAL A 23 3.33 -6.27 18.65
CA VAL A 23 3.52 -6.81 17.28
C VAL A 23 4.38 -8.07 17.30
N TYR A 24 5.62 -7.98 17.80
CA TYR A 24 6.53 -9.14 17.78
C TYR A 24 5.98 -10.37 18.52
N PRO A 25 5.35 -10.24 19.70
CA PRO A 25 4.78 -11.40 20.39
C PRO A 25 3.61 -12.05 19.66
N ARG A 26 3.02 -11.38 18.69
CA ARG A 26 1.81 -11.82 17.98
C ARG A 26 2.08 -12.34 16.55
N GLU A 27 3.34 -12.44 16.13
CA GLU A 27 3.67 -12.91 14.78
C GLU A 27 3.23 -14.35 14.54
N GLU A 28 3.37 -15.22 15.53
CA GLU A 28 2.92 -16.61 15.42
C GLU A 28 1.39 -16.70 15.32
N GLU A 29 0.67 -15.92 16.12
CA GLU A 29 -0.80 -15.86 16.06
C GLU A 29 -1.29 -15.34 14.70
N TYR A 30 -0.66 -14.30 14.17
CA TYR A 30 -0.95 -13.82 12.82
C TYR A 30 -0.77 -14.92 11.78
N ALA A 31 0.34 -15.65 11.84
CA ALA A 31 0.62 -16.75 10.91
C ALA A 31 -0.40 -17.89 11.07
N GLN A 32 -0.80 -18.23 12.30
CA GLN A 32 -1.82 -19.24 12.56
C GLN A 32 -3.19 -18.83 12.02
N GLN A 33 -3.62 -17.59 12.25
CA GLN A 33 -4.89 -17.08 11.71
C GLN A 33 -4.88 -17.10 10.16
N LEU A 34 -3.78 -16.67 9.54
CA LEU A 34 -3.62 -16.70 8.08
C LEU A 34 -3.64 -18.14 7.52
N HIS A 35 -3.02 -19.08 8.22
CA HIS A 35 -3.01 -20.49 7.82
C HIS A 35 -4.39 -21.13 7.97
N ALA A 36 -5.14 -20.78 9.02
CA ALA A 36 -6.47 -21.32 9.30
C ALA A 36 -7.58 -20.69 8.43
N ALA A 37 -7.32 -19.56 7.77
CA ALA A 37 -8.30 -18.86 6.96
C ALA A 37 -8.74 -19.70 5.75
N THR A 38 -10.04 -19.93 5.59
CA THR A 38 -10.62 -20.66 4.46
C THR A 38 -10.37 -19.92 3.14
N ASN A 39 -10.48 -18.59 3.16
CA ASN A 39 -10.05 -17.74 2.07
C ASN A 39 -8.76 -17.03 2.50
N ARG A 40 -7.66 -17.28 1.79
CA ARG A 40 -6.34 -16.71 2.10
C ARG A 40 -6.30 -15.18 2.06
N TYR A 41 -7.28 -14.53 1.41
CA TYR A 41 -7.38 -13.07 1.28
C TYR A 41 -8.40 -12.47 2.23
N SER A 42 -8.83 -13.22 3.24
CA SER A 42 -9.69 -12.74 4.32
C SER A 42 -8.96 -11.80 5.25
N TYR A 43 -9.73 -10.90 5.84
CA TYR A 43 -9.27 -10.05 6.91
C TYR A 43 -9.04 -10.85 8.20
N LEU A 44 -7.91 -10.64 8.85
CA LEU A 44 -7.56 -11.39 10.06
C LEU A 44 -8.03 -10.67 11.33
N PRO A 45 -8.75 -11.35 12.25
CA PRO A 45 -9.30 -10.74 13.45
C PRO A 45 -8.27 -10.04 14.35
N ILE A 46 -7.05 -10.55 14.43
CA ILE A 46 -5.94 -9.93 15.18
C ILE A 46 -5.71 -8.47 14.79
N MET A 47 -5.99 -8.11 13.54
CA MET A 47 -5.76 -6.76 13.02
C MET A 47 -6.70 -5.73 13.66
N ASP A 48 -7.94 -6.09 14.02
CA ASP A 48 -8.87 -5.16 14.65
C ASP A 48 -8.38 -4.77 16.05
N GLU A 49 -7.89 -5.74 16.83
CA GLU A 49 -7.33 -5.49 18.16
C GLU A 49 -6.09 -4.59 18.07
N LEU A 50 -5.15 -4.92 17.19
CA LEU A 50 -3.90 -4.18 17.04
C LEU A 50 -4.15 -2.75 16.55
N LYS A 51 -5.05 -2.57 15.57
CA LYS A 51 -5.46 -1.25 15.07
C LYS A 51 -6.12 -0.40 16.15
N ALA A 52 -6.99 -0.99 16.98
CA ALA A 52 -7.60 -0.28 18.12
C ALA A 52 -6.55 0.20 19.13
N LYS A 53 -5.56 -0.63 19.45
CA LYS A 53 -4.44 -0.24 20.31
C LYS A 53 -3.57 0.85 19.69
N ALA A 54 -3.25 0.75 18.39
CA ALA A 54 -2.46 1.76 17.69
C ALA A 54 -3.16 3.13 17.66
N LYS A 55 -4.48 3.15 17.42
CA LYS A 55 -5.30 4.36 17.53
C LYS A 55 -5.27 4.96 18.93
N ALA A 56 -5.47 4.14 19.96
CA ALA A 56 -5.44 4.58 21.35
C ALA A 56 -4.07 5.12 21.78
N ALA A 57 -2.98 4.63 21.18
CA ALA A 57 -1.62 5.09 21.40
C ALA A 57 -1.25 6.34 20.57
N GLY A 58 -2.16 6.86 19.73
CA GLY A 58 -1.87 7.98 18.82
C GLY A 58 -0.90 7.64 17.67
N LEU A 59 -0.74 6.35 17.37
CA LEU A 59 0.16 5.83 16.32
C LEU A 59 -0.64 5.49 15.05
N TRP A 60 -1.42 6.45 14.55
CA TRP A 60 -2.35 6.22 13.44
C TRP A 60 -2.14 7.24 12.32
N ASN A 61 -2.10 6.79 11.07
CA ASN A 61 -1.93 7.66 9.88
C ASN A 61 -0.67 8.55 9.89
N LEU A 62 0.41 8.14 10.54
CA LEU A 62 1.64 8.93 10.70
C LEU A 62 2.35 9.27 9.38
N PHE A 63 1.94 8.66 8.26
CA PHE A 63 2.48 8.91 6.93
C PHE A 63 2.04 10.26 6.33
N ILE A 64 1.03 10.93 6.89
CA ILE A 64 0.45 12.17 6.33
C ILE A 64 1.48 13.30 6.46
N PRO A 65 1.83 13.98 5.32
CA PRO A 65 2.80 15.06 5.36
C PRO A 65 2.20 16.38 5.89
N PRO A 66 3.03 17.34 6.35
CA PRO A 66 2.54 18.61 6.90
C PRO A 66 1.66 19.42 5.92
N ALA A 67 1.92 19.30 4.61
CA ALA A 67 1.09 19.97 3.59
C ALA A 67 -0.36 19.46 3.52
N LEU A 68 -0.66 18.32 4.16
CA LEU A 68 -1.96 17.68 4.25
C LEU A 68 -2.40 17.49 5.70
N ALA A 69 -1.86 18.31 6.61
CA ALA A 69 -2.10 18.20 8.05
C ALA A 69 -3.59 18.32 8.45
N GLU A 70 -4.42 18.95 7.63
CA GLU A 70 -5.86 19.02 7.82
C GLU A 70 -6.55 17.64 7.87
N PHE A 71 -5.92 16.61 7.32
CA PHE A 71 -6.38 15.22 7.34
C PHE A 71 -5.75 14.37 8.46
N SER A 72 -4.89 14.95 9.29
CA SER A 72 -4.16 14.28 10.36
C SER A 72 -4.51 14.81 11.74
N GLU A 73 -4.91 13.94 12.64
CA GLU A 73 -5.09 14.29 14.05
C GLU A 73 -3.74 14.63 14.74
N GLN A 74 -2.63 14.16 14.18
CA GLN A 74 -1.27 14.34 14.70
C GLN A 74 -0.51 15.53 14.08
N GLY A 75 -1.13 16.28 13.16
CA GLY A 75 -0.53 17.48 12.55
C GLY A 75 0.41 17.24 11.38
N GLY A 76 0.64 15.97 11.01
CA GLY A 76 1.48 15.57 9.88
C GLY A 76 2.99 15.57 10.19
N LEU A 77 3.74 14.68 9.54
CA LEU A 77 5.18 14.53 9.67
C LEU A 77 5.88 14.74 8.32
N SER A 78 7.04 15.38 8.31
CA SER A 78 7.86 15.41 7.11
C SER A 78 8.30 13.99 6.72
N ASN A 79 8.62 13.74 5.44
CA ASN A 79 9.16 12.45 5.03
C ASN A 79 10.44 12.08 5.78
N PHE A 80 11.24 13.08 6.17
CA PHE A 80 12.43 12.86 6.97
C PHE A 80 12.09 12.37 8.38
N ASP A 81 11.13 13.01 9.05
CA ASP A 81 10.68 12.62 10.38
C ASP A 81 9.90 11.30 10.39
N TYR A 82 9.20 10.99 9.30
CA TYR A 82 8.47 9.72 9.14
C TYR A 82 9.38 8.53 8.82
N ALA A 83 10.57 8.77 8.22
CA ALA A 83 11.47 7.71 7.78
C ALA A 83 11.81 6.66 8.85
N PRO A 84 12.27 7.03 10.07
CA PRO A 84 12.58 6.05 11.12
C PRO A 84 11.33 5.31 11.63
N LEU A 85 10.16 5.92 11.54
CA LEU A 85 8.90 5.27 11.91
C LEU A 85 8.51 4.20 10.88
N ALA A 86 8.62 4.54 9.59
CA ALA A 86 8.37 3.58 8.50
C ALA A 86 9.37 2.42 8.53
N GLU A 87 10.64 2.66 8.87
CA GLU A 87 11.65 1.64 9.09
C GLU A 87 11.24 0.69 10.23
N THR A 88 10.87 1.24 11.38
CA THR A 88 10.42 0.47 12.54
C THR A 88 9.19 -0.38 12.21
N MET A 89 8.17 0.20 11.58
CA MET A 89 7.00 -0.55 11.10
C MET A 89 7.40 -1.62 10.08
N GLY A 90 8.35 -1.35 9.19
CA GLY A 90 8.81 -2.26 8.16
C GLY A 90 9.48 -3.53 8.69
N ARG A 91 9.91 -3.57 9.94
CA ARG A 91 10.56 -4.74 10.56
C ARG A 91 9.68 -5.99 10.55
N VAL A 92 8.36 -5.83 10.48
CA VAL A 92 7.38 -6.91 10.26
C VAL A 92 6.54 -6.57 9.03
N LEU A 93 6.49 -7.45 8.03
CA LEU A 93 5.91 -7.14 6.71
C LEU A 93 4.44 -6.65 6.76
N TRP A 94 3.64 -7.18 7.69
CA TRP A 94 2.23 -6.82 7.83
C TRP A 94 1.98 -5.67 8.82
N SER A 95 2.94 -5.31 9.67
CA SER A 95 2.72 -4.34 10.74
C SER A 95 2.43 -2.91 10.29
N PRO A 96 2.89 -2.41 9.12
CA PRO A 96 2.46 -1.08 8.66
C PRO A 96 0.94 -0.92 8.55
N GLU A 97 0.20 -2.01 8.31
CA GLU A 97 -1.26 -1.98 8.30
C GLU A 97 -1.87 -1.74 9.69
N VAL A 98 -1.21 -2.17 10.76
CA VAL A 98 -1.64 -1.92 12.14
C VAL A 98 -1.78 -0.42 12.41
N PHE A 99 -0.94 0.40 11.77
CA PHE A 99 -0.87 1.85 11.92
C PHE A 99 -1.54 2.61 10.77
N ASN A 100 -2.23 1.89 9.87
CA ASN A 100 -2.79 2.42 8.62
C ASN A 100 -1.74 3.14 7.73
N CYS A 101 -0.52 2.66 7.76
CA CYS A 101 0.64 3.22 7.07
C CYS A 101 1.18 2.31 5.96
N ASN A 102 0.37 1.36 5.47
CA ASN A 102 0.80 0.40 4.45
C ASN A 102 0.42 0.83 3.02
N ALA A 103 1.12 0.27 2.05
CA ALA A 103 0.75 0.36 0.65
C ALA A 103 -0.34 -0.70 0.30
N PRO A 104 -1.20 -0.42 -0.69
CA PRO A 104 -1.23 0.78 -1.56
C PRO A 104 -1.95 1.98 -0.96
N ASP A 105 -2.58 1.84 0.21
CA ASP A 105 -3.54 2.81 0.75
C ASP A 105 -2.93 4.16 1.08
N THR A 106 -1.71 4.23 1.64
CA THR A 106 -1.06 5.52 1.91
C THR A 106 -1.00 6.39 0.65
N GLY A 107 -0.54 5.82 -0.47
CA GLY A 107 -0.50 6.55 -1.74
C GLY A 107 -1.88 6.85 -2.31
N ASN A 108 -2.87 5.98 -2.12
CA ASN A 108 -4.24 6.20 -2.57
C ASN A 108 -4.94 7.27 -1.72
N MET A 109 -4.74 7.25 -0.41
CA MET A 109 -5.24 8.32 0.47
C MET A 109 -4.66 9.68 0.11
N GLU A 110 -3.35 9.77 -0.20
CA GLU A 110 -2.75 11.01 -0.70
C GLU A 110 -3.36 11.47 -2.03
N VAL A 111 -3.74 10.54 -2.93
CA VAL A 111 -4.45 10.89 -4.17
C VAL A 111 -5.80 11.53 -3.85
N PHE A 112 -6.58 10.95 -2.94
CA PHE A 112 -7.85 11.54 -2.53
C PHE A 112 -7.69 12.90 -1.83
N MET A 113 -6.69 13.05 -0.96
CA MET A 113 -6.40 14.32 -0.28
C MET A 113 -6.05 15.44 -1.26
N LYS A 114 -5.25 15.13 -2.29
CA LYS A 114 -4.72 16.11 -3.25
C LYS A 114 -5.65 16.40 -4.42
N TYR A 115 -6.37 15.39 -4.88
CA TYR A 115 -7.05 15.43 -6.19
C TYR A 115 -8.53 15.04 -6.13
N GLY A 116 -9.00 14.48 -5.01
CA GLY A 116 -10.41 14.09 -4.83
C GLY A 116 -11.31 15.30 -4.56
N THR A 117 -12.55 15.24 -5.06
CA THR A 117 -13.61 16.19 -4.67
C THR A 117 -14.04 15.95 -3.22
N ARG A 118 -14.77 16.89 -2.63
CA ARG A 118 -15.32 16.72 -1.27
C ARG A 118 -16.21 15.49 -1.14
N GLU A 119 -16.99 15.19 -2.16
CA GLU A 119 -17.87 14.03 -2.23
C GLU A 119 -17.04 12.75 -2.25
N GLN A 120 -16.01 12.68 -3.11
CA GLN A 120 -15.08 11.55 -3.19
C GLN A 120 -14.30 11.35 -1.88
N GLN A 121 -13.87 12.43 -1.24
CA GLN A 121 -13.20 12.40 0.07
C GLN A 121 -14.14 11.87 1.16
N THR A 122 -15.39 12.36 1.21
CA THR A 122 -16.38 11.88 2.18
C THR A 122 -16.69 10.39 1.98
N GLN A 123 -16.87 9.98 0.73
CA GLN A 123 -17.26 8.62 0.40
C GLN A 123 -16.14 7.61 0.61
N TRP A 124 -14.90 7.96 0.23
CA TRP A 124 -13.80 7.00 0.15
C TRP A 124 -12.64 7.30 1.09
N LEU A 125 -12.19 8.57 1.19
CA LEU A 125 -11.06 8.92 2.04
C LEU A 125 -11.39 8.77 3.53
N THR A 126 -12.57 9.23 3.96
CA THR A 126 -12.97 9.12 5.37
C THR A 126 -12.90 7.69 5.90
N PRO A 127 -13.51 6.67 5.26
CA PRO A 127 -13.40 5.29 5.74
C PRO A 127 -12.01 4.67 5.52
N LEU A 128 -11.21 5.16 4.57
CA LEU A 128 -9.80 4.76 4.41
C LEU A 128 -8.95 5.28 5.58
N LEU A 129 -9.10 6.54 5.96
CA LEU A 129 -8.42 7.13 7.12
C LEU A 129 -8.84 6.46 8.42
N ALA A 130 -10.11 6.07 8.53
CA ALA A 130 -10.60 5.28 9.65
C ALA A 130 -10.05 3.84 9.67
N GLY A 131 -9.54 3.33 8.54
CA GLY A 131 -9.06 1.95 8.39
C GLY A 131 -10.18 0.92 8.27
N ASP A 132 -11.41 1.37 7.97
CA ASP A 132 -12.60 0.53 7.83
C ASP A 132 -12.62 -0.21 6.49
N ILE A 133 -12.12 0.44 5.45
CA ILE A 133 -11.97 -0.12 4.11
C ILE A 133 -10.53 -0.05 3.64
N ARG A 134 -10.25 -0.76 2.53
CA ARG A 134 -8.99 -0.74 1.81
C ARG A 134 -9.22 -0.34 0.36
N SER A 135 -8.13 0.01 -0.30
CA SER A 135 -8.14 0.43 -1.71
C SER A 135 -7.05 -0.27 -2.50
N SER A 136 -7.15 -0.19 -3.83
CA SER A 136 -6.09 -0.67 -4.72
C SER A 136 -5.83 0.32 -5.84
N TYR A 137 -4.63 0.26 -6.41
CA TYR A 137 -4.23 1.11 -7.52
C TYR A 137 -4.00 0.26 -8.77
N ALA A 138 -4.93 0.33 -9.73
CA ALA A 138 -4.94 -0.50 -10.93
C ALA A 138 -4.28 0.24 -12.10
N MET A 139 -2.95 0.13 -12.18
CA MET A 139 -2.15 0.78 -13.22
C MET A 139 -1.56 -0.23 -14.20
N THR A 140 -0.82 -1.23 -13.71
CA THR A 140 -0.01 -2.13 -14.53
C THR A 140 -0.84 -3.09 -15.38
N GLU A 141 -0.33 -3.39 -16.60
CA GLU A 141 -1.00 -4.21 -17.61
C GLU A 141 -0.07 -5.32 -18.09
N PRO A 142 -0.60 -6.52 -18.45
CA PRO A 142 0.24 -7.63 -18.89
C PRO A 142 0.84 -7.45 -20.29
N GLN A 143 0.22 -6.63 -21.16
CA GLN A 143 0.59 -6.50 -22.56
C GLN A 143 1.66 -5.43 -22.82
N VAL A 144 1.84 -4.49 -21.90
CA VAL A 144 2.71 -3.32 -22.09
C VAL A 144 3.69 -3.12 -20.95
N ALA A 145 4.81 -2.44 -21.23
CA ALA A 145 5.78 -2.02 -20.21
C ALA A 145 5.20 -0.87 -19.38
N SER A 146 4.42 -1.20 -18.37
CA SER A 146 3.61 -0.26 -17.58
C SER A 146 4.42 0.63 -16.62
N SER A 147 5.73 0.40 -16.48
CA SER A 147 6.64 1.33 -15.80
C SER A 147 6.74 2.67 -16.52
N ASP A 148 6.55 2.69 -17.83
CA ASP A 148 6.22 3.89 -18.60
C ASP A 148 4.70 4.08 -18.61
N ALA A 149 4.21 5.00 -17.78
CA ALA A 149 2.79 5.27 -17.62
C ALA A 149 2.09 5.71 -18.93
N THR A 150 2.84 6.17 -19.92
CA THR A 150 2.29 6.56 -21.23
C THR A 150 1.93 5.36 -22.12
N ASN A 151 2.42 4.15 -21.77
CA ASN A 151 2.11 2.90 -22.48
C ASN A 151 0.80 2.25 -22.06
N ILE A 152 0.14 2.72 -21.02
CA ILE A 152 -1.13 2.17 -20.56
C ILE A 152 -2.16 2.16 -21.69
N GLU A 153 -2.83 1.01 -21.89
CA GLU A 153 -3.74 0.77 -23.02
C GLU A 153 -5.20 0.53 -22.59
N LEU A 154 -5.49 0.22 -21.31
CA LEU A 154 -6.87 0.11 -20.85
C LEU A 154 -7.66 1.33 -21.31
N SER A 155 -8.73 1.09 -22.06
CA SER A 155 -9.58 2.17 -22.60
C SER A 155 -10.51 2.72 -21.53
N ILE A 156 -10.61 4.05 -21.46
CA ILE A 156 -11.60 4.80 -20.69
C ILE A 156 -12.34 5.71 -21.69
N ALA A 157 -13.50 5.31 -22.18
CA ALA A 157 -14.29 6.06 -23.14
C ALA A 157 -15.48 6.73 -22.46
N ARG A 158 -15.82 7.93 -22.89
CA ARG A 158 -17.07 8.58 -22.46
C ARG A 158 -18.24 8.05 -23.30
N ASP A 159 -19.33 7.64 -22.63
CA ASP A 159 -20.59 7.26 -23.25
C ASP A 159 -21.75 7.90 -22.47
N GLY A 160 -22.30 8.98 -23.03
CA GLY A 160 -23.30 9.79 -22.35
C GLY A 160 -22.78 10.40 -21.05
N GLU A 161 -23.42 10.04 -19.95
CA GLU A 161 -23.07 10.52 -18.58
C GLU A 161 -22.20 9.49 -17.80
N GLU A 162 -21.55 8.57 -18.49
CA GLU A 162 -20.72 7.53 -17.88
C GLU A 162 -19.35 7.43 -18.56
N TRP A 163 -18.38 6.94 -17.76
CA TRP A 163 -17.14 6.38 -18.26
C TRP A 163 -17.29 4.88 -18.44
N VAL A 164 -16.84 4.36 -19.59
CA VAL A 164 -16.82 2.96 -19.93
C VAL A 164 -15.39 2.47 -20.00
N LEU A 165 -15.05 1.49 -19.15
CA LEU A 165 -13.71 0.92 -19.05
C LEU A 165 -13.66 -0.45 -19.68
N ASN A 166 -12.65 -0.66 -20.55
CA ASN A 166 -12.35 -1.95 -21.17
C ASN A 166 -10.85 -2.21 -21.17
N GLY A 167 -10.45 -3.40 -20.68
CA GLY A 167 -9.06 -3.81 -20.68
C GLY A 167 -8.72 -4.75 -19.53
N ARG A 168 -7.40 -4.93 -19.34
CA ARG A 168 -6.86 -5.88 -18.37
C ARG A 168 -5.78 -5.24 -17.52
N LYS A 169 -5.79 -5.54 -16.23
CA LYS A 169 -4.78 -5.12 -15.26
C LYS A 169 -4.21 -6.35 -14.56
N TRP A 170 -2.93 -6.28 -14.14
CA TRP A 170 -2.30 -7.36 -13.40
C TRP A 170 -1.38 -6.85 -12.29
N PHE A 171 -0.98 -7.74 -11.38
CA PHE A 171 -0.23 -7.41 -10.17
C PHE A 171 -0.86 -6.25 -9.37
N ILE A 172 -2.21 -6.25 -9.30
CA ILE A 172 -2.92 -5.22 -8.55
C ILE A 172 -2.98 -5.61 -7.08
N THR A 173 -2.11 -4.96 -6.31
CA THR A 173 -1.94 -5.21 -4.87
C THR A 173 -3.21 -4.88 -4.11
N GLY A 174 -3.65 -5.81 -3.26
CA GLY A 174 -4.80 -5.67 -2.39
C GLY A 174 -6.15 -5.88 -3.07
N ALA A 175 -6.21 -6.12 -4.39
CA ALA A 175 -7.50 -6.26 -5.08
C ALA A 175 -8.33 -7.45 -4.56
N LEU A 176 -7.68 -8.54 -4.14
CA LEU A 176 -8.33 -9.71 -3.57
C LEU A 176 -8.74 -9.51 -2.11
N TYR A 177 -8.09 -8.60 -1.40
CA TYR A 177 -8.27 -8.44 0.03
C TYR A 177 -9.72 -8.14 0.38
N GLU A 178 -10.21 -8.81 1.40
CA GLU A 178 -11.63 -8.78 1.77
C GLU A 178 -12.17 -7.37 2.04
N ARG A 179 -11.38 -6.49 2.66
CA ARG A 179 -11.78 -5.11 2.98
C ARG A 179 -11.59 -4.11 1.85
N THR A 180 -11.04 -4.49 0.70
CA THR A 180 -10.94 -3.60 -0.47
C THR A 180 -12.32 -3.28 -1.02
N ARG A 181 -12.60 -1.99 -1.21
CA ARG A 181 -13.90 -1.48 -1.69
C ARG A 181 -13.79 -0.60 -2.92
N ILE A 182 -12.60 -0.01 -3.17
CA ILE A 182 -12.41 0.97 -4.23
C ILE A 182 -11.11 0.74 -4.98
N PHE A 183 -11.15 0.86 -6.29
CA PHE A 183 -9.99 0.87 -7.18
C PHE A 183 -9.80 2.25 -7.79
N ILE A 184 -8.56 2.75 -7.78
CA ILE A 184 -8.14 3.87 -8.61
C ILE A 184 -7.59 3.25 -9.90
N VAL A 185 -8.31 3.40 -11.00
CA VAL A 185 -7.98 2.76 -12.28
C VAL A 185 -7.41 3.79 -13.23
N MET A 186 -6.19 3.53 -13.73
CA MET A 186 -5.56 4.36 -14.76
C MET A 186 -5.77 3.72 -16.13
N GLY A 187 -6.26 4.52 -17.09
CA GLY A 187 -6.45 4.11 -18.47
C GLY A 187 -6.25 5.26 -19.44
N LYS A 188 -6.40 4.99 -20.71
CA LYS A 188 -6.24 5.94 -21.81
C LYS A 188 -7.60 6.44 -22.27
N SER A 189 -7.86 7.74 -22.15
CA SER A 189 -9.13 8.38 -22.52
C SER A 189 -9.05 9.21 -23.80
N ASP A 190 -7.86 9.66 -24.16
CA ASP A 190 -7.61 10.47 -25.36
C ASP A 190 -6.35 9.96 -26.07
N PRO A 191 -6.43 8.80 -26.78
CA PRO A 191 -5.26 8.17 -27.40
C PRO A 191 -4.63 9.01 -28.50
N ASP A 192 -5.38 9.89 -29.14
CA ASP A 192 -4.95 10.73 -30.25
C ASP A 192 -4.34 12.07 -29.81
N ASN A 193 -4.33 12.36 -28.52
CA ASN A 193 -3.72 13.58 -27.99
C ASN A 193 -2.22 13.63 -28.32
N PRO A 194 -1.74 14.72 -28.99
CA PRO A 194 -0.33 14.83 -29.36
C PRO A 194 0.61 14.90 -28.15
N ASN A 195 0.11 15.32 -26.98
CA ASN A 195 0.85 15.25 -25.74
C ASN A 195 0.56 13.92 -25.02
N ARG A 196 1.52 12.98 -25.09
CA ARG A 196 1.39 11.65 -24.47
C ARG A 196 1.05 11.69 -22.97
N HIS A 197 1.40 12.75 -22.26
CA HIS A 197 1.12 12.91 -20.83
C HIS A 197 -0.32 13.37 -20.54
N LEU A 198 -1.10 13.72 -21.54
CA LEU A 198 -2.51 14.09 -21.44
C LEU A 198 -3.46 13.01 -21.98
N GLN A 199 -2.93 11.87 -22.42
CA GLN A 199 -3.74 10.75 -22.93
C GLN A 199 -4.43 9.95 -21.82
N GLN A 200 -3.90 9.97 -20.59
CA GLN A 200 -4.35 9.11 -19.50
C GLN A 200 -5.31 9.83 -18.56
N THR A 201 -6.27 9.06 -18.04
CA THR A 201 -7.23 9.49 -17.02
C THR A 201 -7.22 8.47 -15.88
N GLN A 202 -7.55 8.93 -14.67
CA GLN A 202 -7.78 8.04 -13.55
C GLN A 202 -9.22 8.14 -13.08
N VAL A 203 -9.86 6.97 -12.88
CA VAL A 203 -11.27 6.84 -12.55
C VAL A 203 -11.43 5.95 -11.33
N LEU A 204 -12.36 6.29 -10.46
CA LEU A 204 -12.75 5.51 -9.29
C LEU A 204 -13.74 4.41 -9.69
N VAL A 205 -13.40 3.17 -9.42
CA VAL A 205 -14.25 2.01 -9.70
C VAL A 205 -14.51 1.26 -8.39
N PRO A 206 -15.75 1.27 -7.86
CA PRO A 206 -16.13 0.43 -6.74
C PRO A 206 -15.93 -1.06 -7.04
N LYS A 207 -15.58 -1.85 -6.02
CA LYS A 207 -15.25 -3.29 -6.20
C LYS A 207 -16.38 -4.10 -6.82
N ASP A 208 -17.61 -3.74 -6.48
CA ASP A 208 -18.79 -4.50 -6.90
C ASP A 208 -19.43 -3.97 -8.20
N THR A 209 -18.67 -3.14 -8.98
CA THR A 209 -19.16 -2.59 -10.25
C THR A 209 -19.35 -3.71 -11.27
N PRO A 210 -20.52 -3.82 -11.93
CA PRO A 210 -20.77 -4.81 -12.97
C PRO A 210 -19.72 -4.76 -14.09
N GLY A 211 -19.28 -5.93 -14.58
CA GLY A 211 -18.25 -6.06 -15.60
C GLY A 211 -16.81 -6.09 -15.06
N LEU A 212 -16.60 -5.76 -13.80
CA LEU A 212 -15.30 -5.92 -13.14
C LEU A 212 -15.14 -7.37 -12.64
N GLN A 213 -14.05 -8.02 -13.05
CA GLN A 213 -13.76 -9.40 -12.68
C GLN A 213 -12.35 -9.52 -12.09
N LEU A 214 -12.23 -10.14 -10.92
CA LEU A 214 -10.96 -10.59 -10.35
C LEU A 214 -10.70 -12.00 -10.83
N LEU A 215 -9.73 -12.20 -11.72
CA LEU A 215 -9.53 -13.48 -12.40
C LEU A 215 -8.80 -14.49 -11.53
N ARG A 216 -7.67 -14.11 -10.99
CA ARG A 216 -6.80 -15.00 -10.20
C ARG A 216 -5.80 -14.22 -9.36
N PRO A 217 -5.30 -14.84 -8.28
CA PRO A 217 -4.10 -14.35 -7.61
C PRO A 217 -2.86 -14.56 -8.48
N LEU A 218 -1.88 -13.68 -8.28
CA LEU A 218 -0.56 -13.78 -8.89
C LEU A 218 0.48 -13.93 -7.78
N THR A 219 1.48 -14.76 -8.02
CA THR A 219 2.58 -14.98 -7.07
C THR A 219 3.85 -14.25 -7.50
N THR A 220 4.62 -13.81 -6.51
CA THR A 220 5.95 -13.22 -6.69
C THR A 220 6.97 -14.16 -6.07
N LEU A 221 7.91 -14.69 -6.84
CA LEU A 221 8.91 -15.67 -6.39
C LEU A 221 8.29 -16.88 -5.64
N GLY A 222 7.05 -17.26 -6.01
CA GLY A 222 6.33 -18.37 -5.39
C GLY A 222 5.47 -17.99 -4.18
N TYR A 223 5.51 -16.74 -3.72
CA TYR A 223 4.69 -16.24 -2.60
C TYR A 223 3.43 -15.54 -3.11
N ASP A 224 2.30 -15.80 -2.45
CA ASP A 224 0.99 -15.20 -2.76
C ASP A 224 0.72 -13.86 -2.06
N ASP A 225 1.63 -13.45 -1.16
CA ASP A 225 1.56 -12.24 -0.33
C ASP A 225 0.21 -12.05 0.40
N ALA A 226 -0.42 -13.17 0.76
CA ALA A 226 -1.67 -13.17 1.52
C ALA A 226 -1.49 -12.53 2.92
N PRO A 227 -2.51 -11.84 3.45
CA PRO A 227 -3.88 -11.71 2.92
C PRO A 227 -4.09 -10.57 1.91
N ILE A 228 -3.09 -9.73 1.66
CA ILE A 228 -3.19 -8.60 0.74
C ILE A 228 -3.24 -9.11 -0.71
N GLY A 229 -2.23 -9.89 -1.13
CA GLY A 229 -2.14 -10.51 -2.43
C GLY A 229 -2.06 -9.55 -3.62
N HIS A 230 -1.91 -10.14 -4.81
CA HIS A 230 -1.90 -9.40 -6.08
C HIS A 230 -2.87 -10.07 -7.05
N ALA A 231 -3.71 -9.31 -7.73
CA ALA A 231 -4.69 -9.86 -8.66
C ALA A 231 -4.41 -9.53 -10.11
N GLU A 232 -4.87 -10.43 -10.97
CA GLU A 232 -5.19 -10.13 -12.35
C GLU A 232 -6.66 -9.78 -12.47
N MET A 233 -6.99 -8.69 -13.20
CA MET A 233 -8.33 -8.12 -13.30
C MET A 233 -8.71 -7.86 -14.75
N VAL A 234 -10.00 -8.04 -15.05
CA VAL A 234 -10.60 -7.66 -16.34
C VAL A 234 -11.70 -6.64 -16.12
N PHE A 235 -11.72 -5.64 -16.97
CA PHE A 235 -12.78 -4.65 -17.11
C PHE A 235 -13.46 -4.93 -18.44
N ASP A 236 -14.71 -5.41 -18.38
CA ASP A 236 -15.55 -5.73 -19.53
C ASP A 236 -16.78 -4.84 -19.49
N ASN A 237 -16.75 -3.77 -20.27
CA ASN A 237 -17.81 -2.75 -20.29
C ASN A 237 -18.18 -2.23 -18.89
N VAL A 238 -17.17 -2.01 -18.02
CA VAL A 238 -17.36 -1.47 -16.67
C VAL A 238 -17.80 -0.03 -16.79
N ARG A 239 -18.94 0.32 -16.21
CA ARG A 239 -19.55 1.65 -16.30
C ARG A 239 -19.57 2.33 -14.94
N VAL A 240 -19.11 3.57 -14.91
CA VAL A 240 -19.13 4.43 -13.71
C VAL A 240 -19.52 5.88 -14.09
N PRO A 241 -20.18 6.61 -13.18
CA PRO A 241 -20.55 8.01 -13.42
C PRO A 241 -19.37 8.90 -13.80
N LEU A 242 -19.63 9.98 -14.53
CA LEU A 242 -18.57 10.95 -14.91
C LEU A 242 -17.86 11.55 -13.69
N ASP A 243 -18.56 11.72 -12.58
CA ASP A 243 -18.03 12.28 -11.33
C ASP A 243 -17.02 11.36 -10.62
N ASN A 244 -16.86 10.11 -11.10
CA ASN A 244 -15.82 9.20 -10.60
C ASN A 244 -14.42 9.51 -11.15
N VAL A 245 -14.28 10.50 -12.04
CA VAL A 245 -12.96 10.95 -12.52
C VAL A 245 -12.21 11.73 -11.42
N LEU A 246 -10.92 11.44 -11.28
CA LEU A 246 -10.04 12.20 -10.38
C LEU A 246 -9.41 13.38 -11.13
N LEU A 247 -9.50 14.59 -10.56
CA LEU A 247 -8.92 15.85 -11.07
C LEU A 247 -9.44 16.29 -12.45
N GLY A 248 -9.92 15.36 -13.28
CA GLY A 248 -10.42 15.57 -14.63
C GLY A 248 -9.79 14.69 -15.70
N PRO A 249 -10.39 14.63 -16.89
CA PRO A 249 -9.85 13.86 -18.03
C PRO A 249 -8.46 14.36 -18.46
N GLY A 250 -7.59 13.45 -18.88
CA GLY A 250 -6.24 13.77 -19.33
C GLY A 250 -5.24 14.08 -18.20
N ARG A 251 -5.66 14.03 -16.93
CA ARG A 251 -4.79 14.34 -15.78
C ARG A 251 -4.23 13.08 -15.08
N GLY A 252 -4.45 11.90 -15.66
CA GLY A 252 -4.04 10.63 -15.07
C GLY A 252 -2.53 10.46 -14.90
N PHE A 253 -1.72 10.95 -15.84
CA PHE A 253 -0.26 10.91 -15.73
C PHE A 253 0.24 11.79 -14.57
N GLU A 254 -0.28 13.01 -14.43
CA GLU A 254 0.05 13.93 -13.34
C GLU A 254 -0.24 13.30 -11.96
N ILE A 255 -1.42 12.74 -11.80
CA ILE A 255 -1.81 12.05 -10.57
C ILE A 255 -0.86 10.89 -10.27
N ALA A 256 -0.53 10.08 -11.29
CA ALA A 256 0.39 8.95 -11.13
C ALA A 256 1.77 9.39 -10.65
N GLN A 257 2.34 10.48 -11.20
CA GLN A 257 3.62 11.01 -10.76
C GLN A 257 3.55 11.55 -9.32
N GLY A 258 2.49 12.28 -8.98
CA GLY A 258 2.27 12.80 -7.63
C GLY A 258 2.11 11.72 -6.57
N ARG A 259 1.54 10.56 -6.94
CA ARG A 259 1.38 9.40 -6.07
C ARG A 259 2.65 8.56 -5.91
N LEU A 260 3.32 8.28 -7.04
CA LEU A 260 4.43 7.33 -7.07
C LEU A 260 5.71 7.89 -6.45
N GLY A 261 5.91 9.20 -6.45
CA GLY A 261 7.07 9.84 -5.84
C GLY A 261 7.19 9.50 -4.34
N PRO A 262 6.27 9.94 -3.49
CA PRO A 262 6.26 9.60 -2.06
C PRO A 262 6.19 8.10 -1.79
N GLY A 263 5.37 7.37 -2.56
CA GLY A 263 5.20 5.94 -2.41
C GLY A 263 6.51 5.15 -2.55
N ARG A 264 7.40 5.51 -3.49
CA ARG A 264 8.72 4.88 -3.65
C ARG A 264 9.59 5.10 -2.41
N ILE A 265 9.60 6.31 -1.86
CA ILE A 265 10.38 6.64 -0.66
C ILE A 265 9.87 5.83 0.54
N HIS A 266 8.56 5.75 0.75
CA HIS A 266 7.96 4.96 1.82
C HIS A 266 8.30 3.46 1.70
N HIS A 267 8.37 2.91 0.48
CA HIS A 267 8.83 1.54 0.27
C HIS A 267 10.30 1.36 0.66
N CYS A 268 11.19 2.28 0.26
CA CYS A 268 12.61 2.23 0.65
C CYS A 268 12.78 2.22 2.16
N MET A 269 12.06 3.11 2.88
CA MET A 269 12.11 3.20 4.34
C MET A 269 11.71 1.87 4.99
N ARG A 270 10.58 1.28 4.58
CA ARG A 270 10.13 -0.01 5.13
C ARG A 270 11.10 -1.16 4.81
N LEU A 271 11.69 -1.17 3.61
CA LEU A 271 12.65 -2.21 3.22
C LEU A 271 13.95 -2.15 4.04
N ILE A 272 14.37 -0.97 4.49
CA ILE A 272 15.50 -0.84 5.43
C ILE A 272 15.18 -1.59 6.73
N GLY A 273 13.96 -1.43 7.26
CA GLY A 273 13.51 -2.16 8.46
C GLY A 273 13.53 -3.68 8.29
N VAL A 274 13.04 -4.17 7.14
CA VAL A 274 13.12 -5.61 6.78
C VAL A 274 14.57 -6.09 6.75
N ALA A 275 15.45 -5.35 6.09
CA ALA A 275 16.85 -5.70 5.93
C ALA A 275 17.57 -5.72 7.30
N GLN A 276 17.35 -4.69 8.12
CA GLN A 276 17.93 -4.58 9.45
C GLN A 276 17.52 -5.76 10.34
N ARG A 277 16.22 -6.06 10.40
CA ARG A 277 15.73 -7.19 11.19
C ARG A 277 16.25 -8.54 10.67
N SER A 278 16.32 -8.71 9.35
CA SER A 278 16.86 -9.92 8.75
C SER A 278 18.31 -10.16 9.18
N LEU A 279 19.13 -9.10 9.16
CA LEU A 279 20.52 -9.14 9.62
C LEU A 279 20.61 -9.53 11.11
N GLU A 280 19.78 -8.91 11.97
CA GLU A 280 19.73 -9.22 13.40
C GLU A 280 19.38 -10.70 13.66
N LEU A 281 18.33 -11.20 12.99
CA LEU A 281 17.92 -12.62 13.08
C LEU A 281 19.01 -13.57 12.55
N MET A 282 19.72 -13.19 11.48
CA MET A 282 20.86 -13.95 10.99
C MET A 282 21.99 -14.01 12.03
N CYS A 283 22.37 -12.88 12.62
CA CYS A 283 23.40 -12.81 13.66
C CYS A 283 23.04 -13.64 14.89
N GLU A 284 21.80 -13.58 15.34
CA GLU A 284 21.30 -14.42 16.42
C GLU A 284 21.37 -15.89 16.05
N ARG A 285 20.87 -16.26 14.88
CA ARG A 285 20.86 -17.65 14.41
C ARG A 285 22.26 -18.25 14.30
N VAL A 286 23.22 -17.55 13.70
CA VAL A 286 24.57 -18.06 13.52
C VAL A 286 25.33 -18.19 14.84
N SER A 287 24.98 -17.41 15.84
CA SER A 287 25.56 -17.48 17.19
C SER A 287 25.04 -18.69 17.98
N GLN A 288 23.78 -19.06 17.79
CA GLN A 288 23.12 -20.15 18.51
C GLN A 288 23.28 -21.52 17.82
N ARG A 289 23.26 -21.55 16.47
CA ARG A 289 23.29 -22.83 15.72
C ARG A 289 24.66 -23.46 15.75
N THR A 290 24.74 -24.69 16.25
CA THR A 290 25.94 -25.47 16.29
C THR A 290 25.98 -26.46 15.13
N ALA A 291 27.13 -26.54 14.43
CA ALA A 291 27.45 -27.54 13.43
C ALA A 291 28.94 -27.93 13.57
N PHE A 292 29.29 -29.19 13.38
CA PHE A 292 30.64 -29.68 13.51
C PHE A 292 31.29 -29.31 14.87
N GLY A 293 30.49 -29.38 15.95
CA GLY A 293 30.95 -29.19 17.32
C GLY A 293 31.19 -27.73 17.78
N ARG A 294 30.82 -26.72 16.96
CA ARG A 294 30.96 -25.31 17.30
C ARG A 294 29.86 -24.46 16.67
N PRO A 295 29.60 -23.24 17.22
CA PRO A 295 28.67 -22.32 16.58
C PRO A 295 29.06 -22.01 15.14
N ILE A 296 28.07 -21.88 14.22
CA ILE A 296 28.37 -21.63 12.81
C ILE A 296 29.02 -20.25 12.59
N SER A 297 28.85 -19.31 13.49
CA SER A 297 29.59 -18.03 13.53
C SER A 297 31.10 -18.18 13.69
N ALA A 298 31.59 -19.36 14.10
CA ALA A 298 33.04 -19.66 14.20
C ALA A 298 33.68 -19.98 12.85
N PHE A 299 32.91 -20.18 11.78
CA PHE A 299 33.42 -20.45 10.44
C PHE A 299 33.76 -19.15 9.71
N SER A 300 34.91 -19.12 9.01
CA SER A 300 35.44 -17.88 8.39
C SER A 300 34.52 -17.32 7.32
N SER A 301 33.86 -18.16 6.51
CA SER A 301 32.91 -17.73 5.49
C SER A 301 31.73 -16.98 6.07
N ILE A 302 31.20 -17.43 7.21
CA ILE A 302 30.06 -16.77 7.88
C ILE A 302 30.46 -15.45 8.52
N ARG A 303 31.73 -15.29 8.90
CA ARG A 303 32.22 -14.03 9.51
C ARG A 303 32.64 -12.98 8.49
N GLN A 304 32.81 -13.37 7.22
CA GLN A 304 33.16 -12.46 6.14
C GLN A 304 31.93 -11.81 5.50
N ASP A 305 30.78 -12.48 5.57
CA ASP A 305 29.50 -12.00 5.08
C ASP A 305 28.78 -11.12 6.14
#